data_e773693e6f2190f6193c6ed9ce45c354
#
_entry.id   e773693e6f2190f6193c6ed9ce45c354
#
_cell.length_a   1.000
_cell.length_b   1.000
_cell.length_c   1.000
_cell.angle_alpha   90.00
_cell.angle_beta   90.00
_cell.angle_gamma   90.00
#
_symmetry.space_group_name_H-M   'P 1'
#
loop_
_entity.id
_entity.type
_entity.pdbx_description
1 polymer ?
#
loop_
_entity_poly.entity_id
_entity_poly.type
_entity_poly.pdbx_seq_one_letter_code
_entity_poly.pdbx_strand_id
1 'polypeptide(L)'
;MSKKVISRILLALAAYGVFVALVVNFYDDSPANMQWEDREAYNRQFINSLKLGHFTLDQALEKLGSPDITEAKISDNNNFQVLFYRTQHVKSDGITTQDECSYLLFVNNDLVEYAKAEHYKGLDDLITDYSIKHALDKQNRQLDTPHN
;
A
#
# COMPACT_ATOMS: atom_id res chain seq x y z
N MET A 1 8.72 -19.00 51.07
CA MET A 1 8.48 -17.59 50.69
C MET A 1 7.39 -17.00 51.56
N SER A 2 7.59 -15.80 52.08
CA SER A 2 6.54 -15.17 52.89
C SER A 2 5.39 -14.70 52.00
N LYS A 3 4.14 -14.80 52.49
CA LYS A 3 2.93 -14.36 51.78
C LYS A 3 3.04 -12.93 51.26
N LYS A 4 3.79 -12.06 51.94
CA LYS A 4 4.06 -10.68 51.54
C LYS A 4 4.93 -10.57 50.28
N VAL A 5 5.88 -11.49 50.06
CA VAL A 5 6.73 -11.53 48.87
C VAL A 5 5.93 -11.97 47.65
N ILE A 6 5.12 -13.01 47.82
CA ILE A 6 4.24 -13.53 46.74
C ILE A 6 3.24 -12.46 46.31
N SER A 7 2.62 -11.73 47.26
CA SER A 7 1.70 -10.64 46.93
C SER A 7 2.36 -9.50 46.15
N ARG A 8 3.61 -9.16 46.47
CA ARG A 8 4.36 -8.12 45.73
C ARG A 8 4.72 -8.54 44.27
N ILE A 9 5.07 -9.83 44.11
CA ILE A 9 5.35 -10.39 42.79
C ILE A 9 4.07 -10.39 41.94
N LEU A 10 2.95 -10.82 42.48
CA LEU A 10 1.66 -10.82 41.80
C LEU A 10 1.22 -9.40 41.40
N LEU A 11 1.42 -8.42 42.32
CA LEU A 11 1.12 -7.02 42.02
C LEU A 11 1.99 -6.47 40.88
N ALA A 12 3.29 -6.80 40.87
CA ALA A 12 4.22 -6.38 39.82
C ALA A 12 3.83 -7.00 38.47
N LEU A 13 3.45 -8.28 38.43
CA LEU A 13 2.98 -8.94 37.22
C LEU A 13 1.67 -8.34 36.70
N ALA A 14 0.72 -8.04 37.62
CA ALA A 14 -0.52 -7.36 37.23
C ALA A 14 -0.28 -5.97 36.67
N ALA A 15 0.60 -5.17 37.28
CA ALA A 15 0.98 -3.84 36.79
C ALA A 15 1.66 -3.93 35.41
N TYR A 16 2.54 -4.91 35.21
CA TYR A 16 3.16 -5.16 33.92
C TYR A 16 2.14 -5.57 32.86
N GLY A 17 1.20 -6.45 33.18
CA GLY A 17 0.11 -6.85 32.28
C GLY A 17 -0.76 -5.66 31.85
N VAL A 18 -1.12 -4.78 32.79
CA VAL A 18 -1.85 -3.54 32.47
C VAL A 18 -1.03 -2.61 31.59
N PHE A 19 0.26 -2.44 31.90
CA PHE A 19 1.16 -1.62 31.07
C PHE A 19 1.25 -2.13 29.63
N VAL A 20 1.47 -3.44 29.44
CA VAL A 20 1.49 -4.07 28.11
C VAL A 20 0.17 -3.88 27.37
N ALA A 21 -0.96 -4.08 28.06
CA ALA A 21 -2.29 -3.87 27.46
C ALA A 21 -2.50 -2.42 27.04
N LEU A 22 -2.04 -1.45 27.82
CA LEU A 22 -2.11 -0.03 27.46
C LEU A 22 -1.21 0.27 26.25
N VAL A 23 0.03 -0.21 26.23
CA VAL A 23 0.94 0.00 25.10
C VAL A 23 0.34 -0.57 23.83
N VAL A 24 -0.11 -1.83 23.84
CA VAL A 24 -0.70 -2.48 22.64
C VAL A 24 -1.98 -1.80 22.18
N ASN A 25 -2.79 -1.24 23.08
CA ASN A 25 -4.08 -0.63 22.72
C ASN A 25 -3.97 0.85 22.35
N PHE A 26 -2.93 1.56 22.82
CA PHE A 26 -2.73 3.00 22.55
C PHE A 26 -1.52 3.29 21.64
N TYR A 27 -0.72 2.27 21.28
CA TYR A 27 0.36 2.45 20.33
C TYR A 27 -0.22 2.52 18.92
N ASP A 28 -0.10 3.68 18.29
CA ASP A 28 -0.58 3.92 16.94
C ASP A 28 0.52 3.54 15.94
N ASP A 29 0.40 2.34 15.36
CA ASP A 29 1.27 1.81 14.30
C ASP A 29 0.89 2.34 12.90
N SER A 30 0.10 3.42 12.83
CA SER A 30 -0.30 3.96 11.53
C SER A 30 0.92 4.42 10.72
N PRO A 31 0.94 4.22 9.39
CA PRO A 31 2.04 4.64 8.52
C PRO A 31 2.38 6.14 8.64
N ALA A 32 1.41 6.96 9.03
CA ALA A 32 1.59 8.40 9.24
C ALA A 32 2.55 8.73 10.41
N ASN A 33 2.64 7.85 11.41
CA ASN A 33 3.46 8.03 12.62
C ASN A 33 4.79 7.26 12.57
N MET A 34 5.03 6.48 11.53
CA MET A 34 6.28 5.74 11.35
C MET A 34 7.43 6.70 11.00
N GLN A 35 8.64 6.37 11.49
CA GLN A 35 9.86 6.99 10.97
C GLN A 35 9.99 6.68 9.47
N TRP A 36 10.61 7.57 8.71
CA TRP A 36 10.66 7.43 7.25
C TRP A 36 11.31 6.11 6.77
N GLU A 37 12.32 5.62 7.48
CA GLU A 37 12.99 4.33 7.19
C GLU A 37 12.07 3.13 7.41
N ASP A 38 11.32 3.12 8.52
CA ASP A 38 10.36 2.09 8.85
C ASP A 38 9.17 2.11 7.87
N ARG A 39 8.72 3.30 7.50
CA ARG A 39 7.66 3.50 6.50
C ARG A 39 8.08 2.98 5.13
N GLU A 40 9.31 3.22 4.70
CA GLU A 40 9.87 2.70 3.44
C GLU A 40 9.87 1.17 3.43
N ALA A 41 10.35 0.55 4.50
CA ALA A 41 10.37 -0.90 4.65
C ALA A 41 8.95 -1.50 4.67
N TYR A 42 8.04 -0.86 5.39
CA TYR A 42 6.62 -1.23 5.46
C TYR A 42 5.96 -1.15 4.08
N ASN A 43 6.10 -0.02 3.38
CA ASN A 43 5.54 0.18 2.04
C ASN A 43 6.04 -0.89 1.07
N ARG A 44 7.34 -1.14 1.04
CA ARG A 44 7.96 -2.16 0.18
C ARG A 44 7.39 -3.55 0.45
N GLN A 45 7.31 -3.94 1.71
CA GLN A 45 6.80 -5.26 2.11
C GLN A 45 5.31 -5.39 1.80
N PHE A 46 4.53 -4.37 2.11
CA PHE A 46 3.08 -4.35 1.88
C PHE A 46 2.76 -4.40 0.38
N ILE A 47 3.36 -3.53 -0.44
CA ILE A 47 3.14 -3.47 -1.89
C ILE A 47 3.50 -4.80 -2.55
N ASN A 48 4.60 -5.43 -2.16
CA ASN A 48 5.00 -6.75 -2.69
C ASN A 48 4.01 -7.88 -2.34
N SER A 49 3.16 -7.71 -1.35
CA SER A 49 2.12 -8.68 -0.95
C SER A 49 0.78 -8.49 -1.67
N LEU A 50 0.60 -7.39 -2.42
CA LEU A 50 -0.67 -7.05 -3.07
C LEU A 50 -1.06 -8.05 -4.15
N LYS A 51 -2.38 -8.20 -4.33
CA LYS A 51 -2.98 -8.99 -5.41
C LYS A 51 -3.84 -8.07 -6.27
N LEU A 52 -3.64 -8.12 -7.58
CA LEU A 52 -4.42 -7.34 -8.54
C LEU A 52 -5.91 -7.72 -8.47
N GLY A 53 -6.79 -6.72 -8.64
CA GLY A 53 -8.24 -6.88 -8.63
C GLY A 53 -8.88 -7.13 -7.27
N HIS A 54 -8.09 -7.11 -6.18
CA HIS A 54 -8.60 -7.32 -4.81
C HIS A 54 -8.22 -6.19 -3.84
N PHE A 55 -7.66 -5.12 -4.35
CA PHE A 55 -7.20 -3.98 -3.56
C PHE A 55 -7.68 -2.68 -4.18
N THR A 56 -8.24 -1.81 -3.36
CA THR A 56 -8.83 -0.54 -3.82
C THR A 56 -7.99 0.67 -3.45
N LEU A 57 -8.26 1.80 -4.12
CA LEU A 57 -7.65 3.09 -3.81
C LEU A 57 -7.87 3.49 -2.35
N ASP A 58 -9.10 3.32 -1.85
CA ASP A 58 -9.43 3.67 -0.45
C ASP A 58 -8.63 2.82 0.54
N GLN A 59 -8.46 1.52 0.24
CA GLN A 59 -7.62 0.63 1.03
C GLN A 59 -6.15 1.03 0.97
N ALA A 60 -5.66 1.52 -0.18
CA ALA A 60 -4.30 2.02 -0.30
C ALA A 60 -4.07 3.23 0.62
N LEU A 61 -4.98 4.20 0.60
CA LEU A 61 -4.92 5.37 1.47
C LEU A 61 -5.04 5.01 2.96
N GLU A 62 -5.87 4.02 3.29
CA GLU A 62 -6.01 3.53 4.68
C GLU A 62 -4.75 2.80 5.17
N LYS A 63 -4.18 1.90 4.35
CA LYS A 63 -3.07 1.03 4.76
C LYS A 63 -1.69 1.64 4.57
N LEU A 64 -1.49 2.41 3.50
CA LEU A 64 -0.20 3.03 3.18
C LEU A 64 -0.14 4.52 3.58
N GLY A 65 -1.30 5.11 3.90
CA GLY A 65 -1.40 6.54 4.19
C GLY A 65 -1.32 7.41 2.94
N SER A 66 -0.95 8.68 3.12
CA SER A 66 -0.80 9.61 1.99
C SER A 66 0.36 9.20 1.09
N PRO A 67 0.15 9.15 -0.24
CA PRO A 67 1.22 8.88 -1.19
C PRO A 67 2.23 10.05 -1.23
N ASP A 68 3.46 9.75 -1.62
CA ASP A 68 4.51 10.76 -1.78
C ASP A 68 4.32 11.58 -3.06
N ILE A 69 3.85 10.93 -4.14
CA ILE A 69 3.54 11.56 -5.43
C ILE A 69 2.23 10.99 -5.95
N THR A 70 1.43 11.80 -6.63
CA THR A 70 0.15 11.40 -7.23
C THR A 70 0.00 11.96 -8.63
N GLU A 71 -0.44 11.13 -9.56
CA GLU A 71 -0.88 11.54 -10.89
C GLU A 71 -2.30 11.03 -11.14
N ALA A 72 -3.13 11.81 -11.85
CA ALA A 72 -4.50 11.42 -12.17
C ALA A 72 -4.93 11.95 -13.53
N LYS A 73 -5.70 11.15 -14.27
CA LYS A 73 -6.28 11.52 -15.56
C LYS A 73 -7.57 10.75 -15.83
N ILE A 74 -8.55 11.44 -16.43
CA ILE A 74 -9.77 10.80 -16.94
C ILE A 74 -9.59 10.56 -18.43
N SER A 75 -9.79 9.33 -18.89
CA SER A 75 -9.77 8.94 -20.29
C SER A 75 -10.83 7.85 -20.55
N ASP A 76 -11.58 7.98 -21.64
CA ASP A 76 -12.61 7.00 -22.05
C ASP A 76 -13.59 6.61 -20.93
N ASN A 77 -14.08 7.59 -20.16
CA ASN A 77 -14.94 7.44 -19.00
C ASN A 77 -14.32 6.63 -17.83
N ASN A 78 -13.02 6.35 -17.86
CA ASN A 78 -12.30 5.74 -16.75
C ASN A 78 -11.49 6.80 -16.02
N ASN A 79 -11.46 6.68 -14.71
CA ASN A 79 -10.62 7.48 -13.83
C ASN A 79 -9.33 6.72 -13.53
N PHE A 80 -8.21 7.21 -14.06
CA PHE A 80 -6.88 6.66 -13.83
C PHE A 80 -6.19 7.44 -12.73
N GLN A 81 -5.68 6.76 -11.72
CA GLN A 81 -4.90 7.35 -10.63
C GLN A 81 -3.66 6.52 -10.36
N VAL A 82 -2.50 7.19 -10.31
CA VAL A 82 -1.24 6.57 -9.95
C VAL A 82 -0.78 7.16 -8.63
N LEU A 83 -0.57 6.30 -7.65
CA LEU A 83 -0.02 6.65 -6.35
C LEU A 83 1.42 6.13 -6.26
N PHE A 84 2.34 6.98 -5.87
CA PHE A 84 3.73 6.62 -5.63
C PHE A 84 4.01 6.62 -4.12
N TYR A 85 4.55 5.52 -3.65
CA TYR A 85 4.97 5.34 -2.27
C TYR A 85 6.46 5.01 -2.21
N ARG A 86 7.21 5.71 -1.38
CA ARG A 86 8.63 5.46 -1.20
C ARG A 86 8.87 4.05 -0.70
N THR A 87 9.72 3.30 -1.40
CA THR A 87 10.05 1.89 -1.12
C THR A 87 11.54 1.62 -1.11
N GLN A 88 12.35 2.58 -1.51
CA GLN A 88 13.81 2.49 -1.50
C GLN A 88 14.45 3.86 -1.27
N HIS A 89 15.69 3.83 -0.79
CA HIS A 89 16.49 5.01 -0.57
C HIS A 89 17.58 5.09 -1.64
N VAL A 90 17.66 6.22 -2.35
CA VAL A 90 18.69 6.46 -3.37
C VAL A 90 19.63 7.59 -2.94
N LYS A 91 19.09 8.69 -2.37
CA LYS A 91 19.83 9.85 -1.91
C LYS A 91 19.40 10.34 -0.54
N SER A 92 20.36 10.73 0.30
CA SER A 92 20.12 11.32 1.63
C SER A 92 19.96 12.83 1.57
N ASP A 93 19.02 13.33 0.75
CA ASP A 93 18.76 14.78 0.61
C ASP A 93 17.44 15.23 1.24
N GLY A 94 16.70 14.31 1.87
CA GLY A 94 15.41 14.59 2.50
C GLY A 94 14.25 14.82 1.52
N ILE A 95 14.47 14.59 0.23
CA ILE A 95 13.47 14.73 -0.83
C ILE A 95 13.14 13.34 -1.37
N THR A 96 11.84 12.99 -1.42
CA THR A 96 11.40 11.77 -2.09
C THR A 96 11.28 12.05 -3.59
N THR A 97 12.05 11.33 -4.38
CA THR A 97 11.99 11.36 -5.84
C THR A 97 11.25 10.14 -6.38
N GLN A 98 10.78 10.23 -7.61
CA GLN A 98 9.97 9.17 -8.22
C GLN A 98 10.72 7.83 -8.31
N ASP A 99 12.04 7.86 -8.57
CA ASP A 99 12.92 6.69 -8.64
C ASP A 99 13.10 5.97 -7.30
N GLU A 100 12.75 6.63 -6.17
CA GLU A 100 12.73 6.03 -4.83
C GLU A 100 11.41 5.33 -4.49
N CYS A 101 10.42 5.36 -5.40
CA CYS A 101 9.08 4.89 -5.18
C CYS A 101 8.75 3.59 -5.91
N SER A 102 7.70 2.93 -5.45
CA SER A 102 6.89 2.02 -6.25
C SER A 102 5.57 2.70 -6.57
N TYR A 103 5.02 2.45 -7.76
CA TYR A 103 3.73 3.00 -8.15
C TYR A 103 2.63 1.95 -8.10
N LEU A 104 1.41 2.42 -7.83
CA LEU A 104 0.16 1.66 -7.89
C LEU A 104 -0.77 2.39 -8.85
N LEU A 105 -1.21 1.70 -9.92
CA LEU A 105 -2.19 2.21 -10.86
C LEU A 105 -3.58 1.71 -10.49
N PHE A 106 -4.48 2.64 -10.25
CA PHE A 106 -5.90 2.37 -10.02
C PHE A 106 -6.72 2.83 -11.22
N VAL A 107 -7.70 2.04 -11.61
CA VAL A 107 -8.70 2.39 -12.61
C VAL A 107 -10.08 2.23 -11.98
N ASN A 108 -10.85 3.31 -11.92
CA ASN A 108 -12.16 3.35 -11.28
C ASN A 108 -12.17 2.77 -9.85
N ASN A 109 -11.14 3.10 -9.05
CA ASN A 109 -10.91 2.64 -7.69
C ASN A 109 -10.26 1.25 -7.52
N ASP A 110 -10.13 0.44 -8.57
CA ASP A 110 -9.54 -0.90 -8.50
C ASP A 110 -8.06 -0.89 -8.89
N LEU A 111 -7.22 -1.59 -8.12
CA LEU A 111 -5.80 -1.78 -8.43
C LEU A 111 -5.64 -2.68 -9.66
N VAL A 112 -5.06 -2.14 -10.72
CA VAL A 112 -4.84 -2.87 -11.99
C VAL A 112 -3.38 -3.19 -12.27
N GLU A 113 -2.46 -2.40 -11.70
CA GLU A 113 -1.01 -2.59 -11.87
C GLU A 113 -0.22 -2.00 -10.71
N TYR A 114 0.90 -2.59 -10.38
CA TYR A 114 1.91 -2.00 -9.51
C TYR A 114 3.31 -2.49 -9.91
N ALA A 115 4.30 -1.61 -9.79
CA ALA A 115 5.70 -1.95 -10.02
C ALA A 115 6.62 -0.92 -9.38
N LYS A 116 7.94 -1.14 -9.46
CA LYS A 116 8.92 -0.12 -9.12
C LYS A 116 8.88 1.02 -10.15
N ALA A 117 9.16 2.24 -9.69
CA ALA A 117 9.10 3.42 -10.55
C ALA A 117 10.08 3.40 -11.74
N GLU A 118 11.14 2.57 -11.70
CA GLU A 118 12.02 2.34 -12.86
C GLU A 118 11.27 1.78 -14.08
N HIS A 119 10.12 1.14 -13.87
CA HIS A 119 9.24 0.61 -14.93
C HIS A 119 8.13 1.59 -15.33
N TYR A 120 8.04 2.74 -14.65
CA TYR A 120 7.02 3.74 -14.95
C TYR A 120 7.37 4.51 -16.22
N LYS A 121 6.53 4.40 -17.23
CA LYS A 121 6.72 5.04 -18.56
C LYS A 121 5.95 6.36 -18.72
N GLY A 122 5.15 6.72 -17.71
CA GLY A 122 4.22 7.84 -17.76
C GLY A 122 2.77 7.39 -17.78
N LEU A 123 1.88 8.27 -17.27
CA LEU A 123 0.46 7.95 -17.13
C LEU A 123 -0.22 7.68 -18.49
N ASP A 124 0.16 8.39 -19.54
CA ASP A 124 -0.42 8.21 -20.89
C ASP A 124 -0.08 6.85 -21.50
N ASP A 125 1.14 6.37 -21.29
CA ASP A 125 1.55 5.04 -21.72
C ASP A 125 0.81 3.94 -20.94
N LEU A 126 0.64 4.10 -19.64
CA LEU A 126 -0.14 3.15 -18.81
C LEU A 126 -1.62 3.10 -19.23
N ILE A 127 -2.23 4.26 -19.58
CA ILE A 127 -3.59 4.32 -20.11
C ILE A 127 -3.70 3.57 -21.43
N THR A 128 -2.73 3.74 -22.31
CA THR A 128 -2.68 3.06 -23.60
C THR A 128 -2.55 1.54 -23.42
N ASP A 129 -1.61 1.10 -22.59
CA ASP A 129 -1.39 -0.32 -22.28
C ASP A 129 -2.63 -0.98 -21.66
N TYR A 130 -3.28 -0.28 -20.72
CA TYR A 130 -4.55 -0.73 -20.12
C TYR A 130 -5.65 -0.89 -21.17
N SER A 131 -5.81 0.10 -22.05
CA SER A 131 -6.85 0.11 -23.08
C SER A 131 -6.67 -1.04 -24.08
N ILE A 132 -5.43 -1.30 -24.52
CA ILE A 132 -5.08 -2.42 -25.40
C ILE A 132 -5.39 -3.77 -24.72
N LYS A 133 -4.93 -3.95 -23.48
CA LYS A 133 -5.16 -5.17 -22.72
C LYS A 133 -6.66 -5.44 -22.52
N HIS A 134 -7.41 -4.40 -22.17
CA HIS A 134 -8.85 -4.52 -21.95
C HIS A 134 -9.62 -4.84 -23.25
N ALA A 135 -9.20 -4.30 -24.40
CA ALA A 135 -9.77 -4.63 -25.70
C ALA A 135 -9.50 -6.10 -26.09
N LEU A 136 -8.29 -6.59 -25.89
CA LEU A 136 -7.93 -8.00 -26.15
C LEU A 136 -8.71 -8.96 -25.26
N ASP A 137 -8.89 -8.64 -23.97
CA ASP A 137 -9.67 -9.48 -23.04
C ASP A 137 -11.15 -9.55 -23.42
N LYS A 138 -11.72 -8.47 -23.95
CA LYS A 138 -13.09 -8.47 -24.49
C LYS A 138 -13.21 -9.35 -25.74
N GLN A 139 -12.25 -9.26 -26.65
CA GLN A 139 -12.25 -10.06 -27.87
C GLN A 139 -12.14 -11.57 -27.56
N ASN A 140 -11.24 -11.94 -26.66
CA ASN A 140 -11.07 -13.34 -26.26
C ASN A 140 -12.33 -13.92 -25.62
N ARG A 141 -13.03 -13.16 -24.77
CA ARG A 141 -14.30 -13.58 -24.16
C ARG A 141 -15.44 -13.79 -25.17
N GLN A 142 -15.43 -13.04 -26.28
CA GLN A 142 -16.43 -13.22 -27.35
C GLN A 142 -16.18 -14.47 -28.17
N LEU A 143 -14.92 -14.92 -28.30
CA LEU A 143 -14.57 -16.16 -29.01
C LEU A 143 -14.88 -17.42 -28.19
N ASP A 144 -14.88 -17.33 -26.86
CA ASP A 144 -15.14 -18.45 -25.96
C ASP A 144 -16.63 -18.67 -25.64
N THR A 145 -17.55 -17.83 -26.16
CA THR A 145 -19.00 -18.07 -26.04
C THR A 145 -19.42 -19.07 -27.09
N PRO A 146 -19.83 -20.29 -26.71
CA PRO A 146 -20.35 -21.29 -27.69
C PRO A 146 -21.61 -20.72 -28.31
N HIS A 147 -21.62 -20.67 -29.64
CA HIS A 147 -22.86 -20.45 -30.41
C HIS A 147 -23.81 -21.64 -30.17
N ASN A 148 -24.83 -21.38 -29.35
CA ASN A 148 -25.99 -22.24 -29.24
C ASN A 148 -27.02 -21.91 -30.33
#